data_425c6fc9b89f13279774a3d6fea58103
#
_entry.id   425c6fc9b89f13279774a3d6fea58103
#
_cell.length_a   1.000
_cell.length_b   1.000
_cell.length_c   1.000
_cell.angle_alpha   90.00
_cell.angle_beta   90.00
_cell.angle_gamma   90.00
#
_symmetry.space_group_name_H-M   'P 1'
#
loop_
_entity.id
_entity.type
_entity.pdbx_description
1 polymer ?
#
loop_
_entity_poly.entity_id
_entity_poly.type
_entity_poly.pdbx_seq_one_letter_code
_entity_poly.pdbx_strand_id
1 'polypeptide(L)'
;MSKIRIVLTLCLLALPTGQLLAWGSTGHRIVAQVAYDNLNCRARHRIDRILGKHGIVYWANWADNIKSDTIYPTSHDWHYQDFEPNMTDSAVLSTLIHYPSVGGNLFRASDSLINLLRHDPKNVDALRFIIHLTGDRFCPMHTGHLDDLGGNRVKLTWFKEPYNLHRVWDEGIINAVGYSYSEYAEYLENRYSRQKRYIRHLTDEELLLHNYHLTEEIYAYQTIWNGNAFVYIYHFAPALEWQLYAAGIRLSMILNELYG
;
A
#
# COMPACT_ATOMS: atom_id res chain seq x y z
N MET A 1 -45.97 -34.87 -33.17
CA MET A 1 -44.51 -34.75 -33.26
C MET A 1 -44.12 -33.43 -32.55
N SER A 2 -43.74 -33.54 -31.29
CA SER A 2 -43.39 -32.38 -30.42
C SER A 2 -41.93 -32.03 -30.63
N LYS A 3 -41.66 -30.77 -31.02
CA LYS A 3 -40.30 -30.25 -31.17
C LYS A 3 -39.80 -29.71 -29.82
N ILE A 4 -38.92 -30.46 -29.17
CA ILE A 4 -38.20 -30.00 -27.97
C ILE A 4 -37.18 -28.92 -28.40
N ARG A 5 -37.39 -27.68 -27.97
CA ARG A 5 -36.40 -26.59 -28.08
C ARG A 5 -35.48 -26.70 -26.89
N ILE A 6 -34.23 -27.09 -27.13
CA ILE A 6 -33.15 -27.02 -26.15
C ILE A 6 -32.69 -25.55 -26.08
N VAL A 7 -32.98 -24.88 -24.97
CA VAL A 7 -32.43 -23.54 -24.64
C VAL A 7 -31.09 -23.80 -23.97
N LEU A 8 -30.00 -23.55 -24.70
CA LEU A 8 -28.63 -23.51 -24.12
C LEU A 8 -28.49 -22.21 -23.35
N THR A 9 -28.60 -22.29 -22.03
CA THR A 9 -28.25 -21.18 -21.14
C THR A 9 -26.72 -21.09 -21.06
N LEU A 10 -26.13 -20.12 -21.75
CA LEU A 10 -24.70 -19.78 -21.63
C LEU A 10 -24.52 -19.11 -20.26
N CYS A 11 -24.08 -19.87 -19.24
CA CYS A 11 -23.53 -19.26 -18.03
C CYS A 11 -22.21 -18.59 -18.36
N LEU A 12 -22.24 -17.28 -18.60
CA LEU A 12 -21.03 -16.46 -18.53
C LEU A 12 -20.52 -16.54 -17.08
N LEU A 13 -19.51 -17.37 -16.86
CA LEU A 13 -18.65 -17.27 -15.68
C LEU A 13 -17.93 -15.93 -15.75
N ALA A 14 -18.50 -14.91 -15.10
CA ALA A 14 -17.76 -13.69 -14.78
C ALA A 14 -16.61 -14.10 -13.87
N LEU A 15 -15.41 -14.27 -14.44
CA LEU A 15 -14.19 -14.36 -13.66
C LEU A 15 -14.13 -13.07 -12.83
N PRO A 16 -13.99 -13.14 -11.51
CA PRO A 16 -13.75 -11.95 -10.74
C PRO A 16 -12.46 -11.32 -11.27
N THR A 17 -12.57 -10.16 -11.89
CA THR A 17 -11.43 -9.30 -12.17
C THR A 17 -10.89 -8.93 -10.80
N GLY A 18 -9.79 -9.59 -10.40
CA GLY A 18 -9.11 -9.29 -9.15
C GLY A 18 -8.79 -7.79 -9.15
N GLN A 19 -9.48 -7.04 -8.30
CA GLN A 19 -9.15 -5.63 -8.11
C GLN A 19 -7.75 -5.59 -7.53
N LEU A 20 -6.86 -4.86 -8.17
CA LEU A 20 -5.56 -4.49 -7.63
C LEU A 20 -5.85 -3.62 -6.41
N LEU A 21 -5.75 -4.19 -5.24
CA LEU A 21 -5.80 -3.47 -3.97
C LEU A 21 -4.34 -3.25 -3.57
N ALA A 22 -4.00 -2.05 -3.25
CA ALA A 22 -2.83 -1.68 -2.46
C ALA A 22 -2.80 -2.47 -1.15
N TRP A 23 -1.89 -2.20 -0.20
CA TRP A 23 -2.05 -2.88 1.09
C TRP A 23 -3.52 -3.21 1.31
N GLY A 24 -3.90 -4.48 1.38
CA GLY A 24 -5.31 -4.83 1.48
C GLY A 24 -6.00 -4.00 2.57
N SER A 25 -7.30 -3.95 2.57
CA SER A 25 -8.07 -3.01 3.41
C SER A 25 -7.64 -2.98 4.89
N THR A 26 -7.09 -4.09 5.39
CA THR A 26 -6.55 -4.19 6.76
C THR A 26 -5.23 -3.43 6.90
N GLY A 27 -4.31 -3.55 5.92
CA GLY A 27 -3.01 -2.90 5.97
C GLY A 27 -3.09 -1.37 5.96
N HIS A 28 -3.92 -0.77 5.10
CA HIS A 28 -4.15 0.68 5.12
C HIS A 28 -4.75 1.17 6.44
N ARG A 29 -5.64 0.39 7.04
CA ARG A 29 -6.19 0.74 8.36
C ARG A 29 -5.15 0.64 9.46
N ILE A 30 -4.23 -0.32 9.40
CA ILE A 30 -3.09 -0.42 10.33
C ILE A 30 -2.22 0.84 10.21
N VAL A 31 -1.80 1.20 9.00
CA VAL A 31 -1.00 2.41 8.73
C VAL A 31 -1.70 3.66 9.26
N ALA A 32 -2.99 3.82 8.96
CA ALA A 32 -3.79 4.96 9.42
C ALA A 32 -3.94 4.99 10.94
N GLN A 33 -4.11 3.83 11.61
CA GLN A 33 -4.21 3.75 13.07
C GLN A 33 -2.88 4.12 13.73
N VAL A 34 -1.76 3.56 13.27
CA VAL A 34 -0.42 3.94 13.76
C VAL A 34 -0.19 5.43 13.57
N ALA A 35 -0.58 6.00 12.42
CA ALA A 35 -0.47 7.43 12.19
C ALA A 35 -1.33 8.24 13.16
N TYR A 36 -2.60 7.87 13.36
CA TYR A 36 -3.52 8.54 14.25
C TYR A 36 -3.01 8.59 15.70
N ASP A 37 -2.45 7.49 16.19
CA ASP A 37 -1.89 7.38 17.54
C ASP A 37 -0.64 8.26 17.73
N ASN A 38 0.02 8.62 16.62
CA ASN A 38 1.22 9.45 16.58
C ASN A 38 0.97 10.92 16.17
N LEU A 39 -0.30 11.32 15.98
CA LEU A 39 -0.65 12.72 15.75
C LEU A 39 -0.52 13.54 17.04
N ASN A 40 0.01 14.76 16.90
CA ASN A 40 -0.10 15.75 17.97
C ASN A 40 -1.58 16.19 18.16
N CYS A 41 -1.90 16.74 19.32
CA CYS A 41 -3.29 17.11 19.66
C CYS A 41 -3.93 18.08 18.66
N ARG A 42 -3.13 19.01 18.08
CA ARG A 42 -3.63 20.00 17.13
C ARG A 42 -3.96 19.37 15.79
N ALA A 43 -3.04 18.57 15.24
CA ALA A 43 -3.25 17.85 13.98
C ALA A 43 -4.45 16.92 14.10
N ARG A 44 -4.52 16.12 15.18
CA ARG A 44 -5.65 15.22 15.45
C ARG A 44 -6.98 15.97 15.44
N HIS A 45 -7.07 17.06 16.20
CA HIS A 45 -8.31 17.85 16.28
C HIS A 45 -8.72 18.45 14.92
N ARG A 46 -7.76 18.94 14.11
CA ARG A 46 -8.05 19.50 12.79
C ARG A 46 -8.51 18.43 11.81
N ILE A 47 -7.83 17.28 11.77
CA ILE A 47 -8.16 16.14 10.91
C ILE A 47 -9.53 15.56 11.30
N ASP A 48 -9.81 15.36 12.59
CA ASP A 48 -11.10 14.88 13.06
C ASP A 48 -12.25 15.83 12.68
N ARG A 49 -11.97 17.13 12.60
CA ARG A 49 -12.96 18.12 12.16
C ARG A 49 -13.23 18.04 10.64
N ILE A 50 -12.24 17.64 9.84
CA ILE A 50 -12.36 17.49 8.39
C ILE A 50 -13.00 16.15 8.02
N LEU A 51 -12.53 15.05 8.62
CA LEU A 51 -12.88 13.68 8.24
C LEU A 51 -13.90 13.00 9.16
N GLY A 52 -14.26 13.63 10.28
CA GLY A 52 -14.97 13.00 11.41
C GLY A 52 -14.00 12.30 12.37
N LYS A 53 -14.47 12.04 13.60
CA LYS A 53 -13.68 11.35 14.64
C LYS A 53 -13.24 9.96 14.13
N HIS A 54 -11.96 9.65 14.27
CA HIS A 54 -11.33 8.46 13.68
C HIS A 54 -11.48 8.34 12.15
N GLY A 55 -11.82 9.44 11.47
CA GLY A 55 -12.05 9.45 10.04
C GLY A 55 -10.83 9.02 9.23
N ILE A 56 -9.61 9.27 9.70
CA ILE A 56 -8.38 8.82 9.05
C ILE A 56 -8.39 7.30 8.80
N VAL A 57 -8.80 6.50 9.78
CA VAL A 57 -8.87 5.03 9.65
C VAL A 57 -10.06 4.61 8.78
N TYR A 58 -11.19 5.28 8.93
CA TYR A 58 -12.39 5.00 8.14
C TYR A 58 -12.14 5.22 6.64
N TRP A 59 -11.48 6.32 6.29
CA TRP A 59 -11.21 6.72 4.91
C TRP A 59 -9.94 6.13 4.32
N ALA A 60 -9.18 5.32 5.06
CA ALA A 60 -7.91 4.77 4.62
C ALA A 60 -7.97 3.97 3.30
N ASN A 61 -9.12 3.36 2.99
CA ASN A 61 -9.32 2.59 1.76
C ASN A 61 -10.11 3.34 0.68
N TRP A 62 -10.41 4.61 0.90
CA TRP A 62 -11.28 5.36 -0.01
C TRP A 62 -10.67 5.48 -1.42
N ALA A 63 -9.37 5.71 -1.54
CA ALA A 63 -8.69 5.85 -2.83
C ALA A 63 -8.83 4.59 -3.69
N ASP A 64 -8.71 3.41 -3.10
CA ASP A 64 -8.96 2.14 -3.78
C ASP A 64 -10.41 2.00 -4.27
N ASN A 65 -11.36 2.42 -3.45
CA ASN A 65 -12.77 2.30 -3.80
C ASN A 65 -13.16 3.18 -5.01
N ILE A 66 -12.42 4.29 -5.23
CA ILE A 66 -12.72 5.27 -6.28
C ILE A 66 -11.78 5.20 -7.49
N LYS A 67 -10.76 4.35 -7.48
CA LYS A 67 -9.76 4.29 -8.57
C LYS A 67 -10.34 3.97 -9.95
N SER A 68 -11.56 3.44 -10.00
CA SER A 68 -12.31 3.21 -11.25
C SER A 68 -13.36 4.30 -11.50
N ASP A 69 -13.42 5.35 -10.68
CA ASP A 69 -14.37 6.46 -10.85
C ASP A 69 -13.88 7.42 -11.95
N THR A 70 -14.81 7.96 -12.67
CA THR A 70 -14.54 8.94 -13.74
C THR A 70 -14.14 10.32 -13.23
N ILE A 71 -14.35 10.61 -11.94
CA ILE A 71 -13.95 11.89 -11.32
C ILE A 71 -12.41 12.00 -11.25
N TYR A 72 -11.74 10.86 -11.01
CA TYR A 72 -10.27 10.78 -10.94
C TYR A 72 -9.74 9.75 -11.94
N PRO A 73 -9.86 9.97 -13.26
CA PRO A 73 -9.62 8.94 -14.27
C PRO A 73 -8.18 8.43 -14.34
N THR A 74 -7.22 9.18 -13.77
CA THR A 74 -5.80 8.81 -13.73
C THR A 74 -5.36 8.30 -12.35
N SER A 75 -6.25 8.28 -11.34
CA SER A 75 -5.87 7.91 -9.97
C SER A 75 -5.46 6.44 -9.82
N HIS A 76 -5.84 5.58 -10.74
CA HIS A 76 -5.34 4.20 -10.78
C HIS A 76 -3.80 4.15 -10.78
N ASP A 77 -3.15 5.01 -11.57
CA ASP A 77 -1.69 5.02 -11.71
C ASP A 77 -0.98 5.70 -10.52
N TRP A 78 -1.73 6.31 -9.59
CA TRP A 78 -1.15 6.95 -8.40
C TRP A 78 -0.78 5.97 -7.30
N HIS A 79 -1.28 4.72 -7.37
CA HIS A 79 -1.10 3.71 -6.33
C HIS A 79 0.24 3.00 -6.37
N TYR A 80 0.99 3.09 -7.47
CA TYR A 80 2.24 2.35 -7.66
C TYR A 80 3.28 3.16 -8.44
N GLN A 81 4.53 2.74 -8.32
CA GLN A 81 5.66 3.16 -9.13
C GLN A 81 6.56 1.94 -9.32
N ASP A 82 6.33 1.19 -10.39
CA ASP A 82 7.13 0.02 -10.72
C ASP A 82 8.49 0.39 -11.31
N PHE A 83 9.48 -0.45 -11.08
CA PHE A 83 10.88 -0.27 -11.49
C PHE A 83 11.33 -1.40 -12.40
N GLU A 84 12.36 -1.14 -13.20
CA GLU A 84 13.06 -2.22 -13.86
C GLU A 84 13.82 -3.08 -12.83
N PRO A 85 13.95 -4.40 -13.05
CA PRO A 85 14.72 -5.27 -12.16
C PRO A 85 16.20 -4.86 -12.09
N ASN A 86 16.82 -5.02 -10.93
CA ASN A 86 18.26 -4.83 -10.72
C ASN A 86 18.78 -3.43 -11.08
N MET A 87 17.99 -2.38 -10.90
CA MET A 87 18.48 -1.01 -11.06
C MET A 87 19.51 -0.66 -9.98
N THR A 88 20.45 0.23 -10.33
CA THR A 88 21.33 0.84 -9.33
C THR A 88 20.58 1.83 -8.46
N ASP A 89 21.03 2.05 -7.22
CA ASP A 89 20.42 3.02 -6.28
C ASP A 89 20.26 4.40 -6.92
N SER A 90 21.27 4.86 -7.66
CA SER A 90 21.21 6.16 -8.35
C SER A 90 20.13 6.20 -9.43
N ALA A 91 19.89 5.11 -10.12
CA ALA A 91 18.82 5.02 -11.13
C ALA A 91 17.44 5.01 -10.46
N VAL A 92 17.26 4.26 -9.36
CA VAL A 92 16.03 4.28 -8.56
C VAL A 92 15.76 5.69 -8.03
N LEU A 93 16.74 6.34 -7.42
CA LEU A 93 16.58 7.70 -6.87
C LEU A 93 16.29 8.75 -7.95
N SER A 94 16.78 8.55 -9.18
CA SER A 94 16.48 9.46 -10.28
C SER A 94 14.99 9.56 -10.61
N THR A 95 14.20 8.53 -10.26
CA THR A 95 12.75 8.51 -10.47
C THR A 95 12.01 9.53 -9.61
N LEU A 96 12.55 9.89 -8.44
CA LEU A 96 12.00 10.95 -7.58
C LEU A 96 12.17 12.35 -8.18
N ILE A 97 13.09 12.51 -9.13
CA ILE A 97 13.39 13.80 -9.78
C ILE A 97 12.71 13.88 -11.14
N HIS A 98 12.78 12.81 -11.93
CA HIS A 98 12.38 12.82 -13.34
C HIS A 98 10.97 12.27 -13.60
N TYR A 99 10.36 11.61 -12.62
CA TYR A 99 9.00 11.04 -12.70
C TYR A 99 8.76 10.33 -14.05
N PRO A 100 9.17 9.07 -14.20
CA PRO A 100 9.04 8.35 -15.46
C PRO A 100 7.60 8.32 -15.96
N SER A 101 7.40 8.31 -17.27
CA SER A 101 6.08 8.30 -17.89
C SER A 101 5.39 6.94 -17.90
N VAL A 102 6.10 5.90 -17.48
CA VAL A 102 5.63 4.51 -17.40
C VAL A 102 5.89 3.94 -16.02
N GLY A 103 5.16 2.91 -15.62
CA GLY A 103 5.33 2.24 -14.33
C GLY A 103 4.61 2.92 -13.18
N GLY A 104 3.68 3.84 -13.43
CA GLY A 104 2.89 4.52 -12.41
C GLY A 104 3.37 5.93 -12.06
N ASN A 105 2.78 6.53 -11.03
CA ASN A 105 2.98 7.94 -10.66
C ASN A 105 2.95 8.17 -9.13
N LEU A 106 3.16 7.17 -8.31
CA LEU A 106 2.93 7.20 -6.87
C LEU A 106 3.65 8.37 -6.17
N PHE A 107 4.94 8.56 -6.45
CA PHE A 107 5.72 9.60 -5.80
C PHE A 107 5.30 10.98 -6.27
N ARG A 108 5.15 11.19 -7.58
CA ARG A 108 4.69 12.46 -8.15
C ARG A 108 3.29 12.85 -7.65
N ALA A 109 2.36 11.90 -7.62
CA ALA A 109 1.01 12.13 -7.11
C ALA A 109 1.04 12.54 -5.63
N SER A 110 1.82 11.81 -4.81
CA SER A 110 1.97 12.11 -3.39
C SER A 110 2.52 13.53 -3.16
N ASP A 111 3.58 13.92 -3.88
CA ASP A 111 4.18 15.24 -3.73
C ASP A 111 3.23 16.36 -4.18
N SER A 112 2.50 16.14 -5.28
CA SER A 112 1.49 17.07 -5.78
C SER A 112 0.35 17.27 -4.78
N LEU A 113 -0.12 16.19 -4.16
CA LEU A 113 -1.21 16.23 -3.17
C LEU A 113 -0.76 16.88 -1.86
N ILE A 114 0.47 16.62 -1.40
CA ILE A 114 1.05 17.30 -0.23
C ILE A 114 1.14 18.81 -0.49
N ASN A 115 1.62 19.21 -1.67
CA ASN A 115 1.67 20.62 -2.05
C ASN A 115 0.27 21.24 -2.14
N LEU A 116 -0.72 20.52 -2.66
CA LEU A 116 -2.11 20.98 -2.66
C LEU A 116 -2.61 21.21 -1.23
N LEU A 117 -2.36 20.28 -0.30
CA LEU A 117 -2.78 20.41 1.09
C LEU A 117 -2.07 21.54 1.85
N ARG A 118 -0.85 21.92 1.49
CA ARG A 118 -0.18 23.12 2.03
C ARG A 118 -0.91 24.41 1.68
N HIS A 119 -1.55 24.47 0.50
CA HIS A 119 -2.30 25.65 0.02
C HIS A 119 -3.81 25.56 0.36
N ASP A 120 -4.38 24.37 0.33
CA ASP A 120 -5.78 24.09 0.67
C ASP A 120 -5.88 22.94 1.69
N PRO A 121 -5.62 23.20 2.98
CA PRO A 121 -5.64 22.18 4.02
C PRO A 121 -7.04 21.60 4.32
N LYS A 122 -8.09 22.12 3.68
CA LYS A 122 -9.45 21.62 3.80
C LYS A 122 -9.86 20.71 2.65
N ASN A 123 -8.99 20.45 1.70
CA ASN A 123 -9.25 19.55 0.58
C ASN A 123 -9.37 18.11 1.07
N VAL A 124 -10.61 17.66 1.21
CA VAL A 124 -10.96 16.36 1.79
C VAL A 124 -10.38 15.21 0.96
N ASP A 125 -10.48 15.30 -0.37
CA ASP A 125 -10.07 14.21 -1.25
C ASP A 125 -8.55 14.11 -1.32
N ALA A 126 -7.83 15.24 -1.37
CA ALA A 126 -6.37 15.24 -1.28
C ALA A 126 -5.89 14.62 0.05
N LEU A 127 -6.57 14.92 1.16
CA LEU A 127 -6.25 14.32 2.46
C LEU A 127 -6.51 12.81 2.46
N ARG A 128 -7.62 12.35 1.90
CA ARG A 128 -7.94 10.91 1.77
C ARG A 128 -6.92 10.19 0.90
N PHE A 129 -6.51 10.78 -0.22
CA PHE A 129 -5.46 10.22 -1.06
C PHE A 129 -4.14 10.10 -0.29
N ILE A 130 -3.67 11.13 0.41
CA ILE A 130 -2.39 11.08 1.15
C ILE A 130 -2.42 10.03 2.25
N ILE A 131 -3.53 9.86 2.95
CA ILE A 131 -3.69 8.80 3.95
C ILE A 131 -3.44 7.42 3.32
N HIS A 132 -3.94 7.19 2.13
CA HIS A 132 -3.82 5.92 1.40
C HIS A 132 -2.43 5.76 0.75
N LEU A 133 -2.04 6.70 -0.12
CA LEU A 133 -0.82 6.61 -0.93
C LEU A 133 0.46 6.58 -0.08
N THR A 134 0.43 7.16 1.14
CA THR A 134 1.56 6.99 2.05
C THR A 134 1.73 5.51 2.44
N GLY A 135 0.65 4.75 2.60
CA GLY A 135 0.74 3.30 2.79
C GLY A 135 1.35 2.60 1.58
N ASP A 136 0.90 2.93 0.37
CA ASP A 136 1.37 2.34 -0.89
C ASP A 136 2.87 2.52 -1.10
N ARG A 137 3.43 3.68 -0.73
CA ARG A 137 4.88 3.94 -0.81
C ARG A 137 5.74 2.96 0.00
N PHE A 138 5.16 2.26 0.96
CA PHE A 138 5.84 1.28 1.80
C PHE A 138 5.46 -0.16 1.49
N CYS A 139 4.58 -0.41 0.53
CA CYS A 139 4.30 -1.76 0.05
C CYS A 139 5.32 -2.16 -1.01
N PRO A 140 6.12 -3.23 -0.80
CA PRO A 140 7.15 -3.63 -1.78
C PRO A 140 6.58 -3.92 -3.17
N MET A 141 5.38 -4.45 -3.25
CA MET A 141 4.75 -4.77 -4.55
C MET A 141 4.19 -3.54 -5.27
N HIS A 142 4.08 -2.39 -4.59
CA HIS A 142 3.77 -1.09 -5.22
C HIS A 142 5.02 -0.34 -5.73
N THR A 143 6.20 -0.91 -5.49
CA THR A 143 7.48 -0.56 -6.10
C THR A 143 8.11 -1.81 -6.70
N GLY A 144 7.28 -2.66 -7.30
CA GLY A 144 7.65 -3.96 -7.86
C GLY A 144 8.28 -3.87 -9.23
N HIS A 145 8.39 -5.02 -9.89
CA HIS A 145 8.95 -5.08 -11.24
C HIS A 145 7.94 -4.65 -12.30
N LEU A 146 8.39 -3.81 -13.24
CA LEU A 146 7.56 -3.25 -14.29
C LEU A 146 7.01 -4.32 -15.25
N ASP A 147 7.82 -5.33 -15.58
CA ASP A 147 7.50 -6.38 -16.56
C ASP A 147 6.40 -7.35 -16.08
N ASP A 148 6.19 -7.44 -14.76
CA ASP A 148 5.18 -8.31 -14.17
C ASP A 148 4.05 -7.59 -13.40
N LEU A 149 3.99 -6.26 -13.52
CA LEU A 149 3.01 -5.40 -12.87
C LEU A 149 3.07 -5.51 -11.34
N GLY A 150 4.26 -5.32 -10.77
CA GLY A 150 4.47 -5.39 -9.33
C GLY A 150 4.10 -6.74 -8.73
N GLY A 151 4.49 -7.85 -9.37
CA GLY A 151 4.21 -9.21 -8.89
C GLY A 151 2.82 -9.76 -9.21
N ASN A 152 1.96 -8.99 -9.90
CA ASN A 152 0.61 -9.47 -10.25
C ASN A 152 0.61 -10.63 -11.25
N ARG A 153 1.64 -10.72 -12.09
CA ARG A 153 1.83 -11.82 -13.04
C ARG A 153 2.56 -13.02 -12.44
N VAL A 154 3.18 -12.89 -11.29
CA VAL A 154 3.87 -13.98 -10.57
C VAL A 154 2.83 -14.81 -9.83
N LYS A 155 2.35 -15.89 -10.48
CA LYS A 155 1.32 -16.78 -9.91
C LYS A 155 1.95 -17.78 -8.95
N LEU A 156 1.26 -18.01 -7.84
CA LEU A 156 1.68 -18.93 -6.79
C LEU A 156 0.47 -19.54 -6.06
N THR A 157 0.73 -20.44 -5.14
CA THR A 157 -0.29 -21.03 -4.26
C THR A 157 -0.04 -20.55 -2.83
N TRP A 158 -1.06 -19.97 -2.19
CA TRP A 158 -1.01 -19.50 -0.80
C TRP A 158 -2.06 -20.21 0.03
N PHE A 159 -1.65 -21.00 1.03
CA PHE A 159 -2.56 -21.87 1.80
C PHE A 159 -3.50 -22.72 0.94
N LYS A 160 -2.99 -23.29 -0.15
CA LYS A 160 -3.72 -24.11 -1.15
C LYS A 160 -4.65 -23.32 -2.09
N GLU A 161 -4.75 -22.00 -1.93
CA GLU A 161 -5.56 -21.14 -2.80
C GLU A 161 -4.69 -20.48 -3.89
N PRO A 162 -5.26 -20.25 -5.09
CA PRO A 162 -4.57 -19.48 -6.13
C PRO A 162 -4.34 -18.04 -5.69
N TYR A 163 -3.10 -17.59 -5.77
CA TYR A 163 -2.67 -16.24 -5.42
C TYR A 163 -1.70 -15.70 -6.49
N ASN A 164 -1.22 -14.49 -6.27
CA ASN A 164 -0.03 -13.93 -6.91
C ASN A 164 0.86 -13.27 -5.86
N LEU A 165 2.09 -12.92 -6.23
CA LEU A 165 3.07 -12.36 -5.31
C LEU A 165 2.59 -11.01 -4.72
N HIS A 166 2.00 -10.16 -5.56
CA HIS A 166 1.41 -8.89 -5.15
C HIS A 166 0.39 -9.10 -4.00
N ARG A 167 -0.58 -9.97 -4.23
CA ARG A 167 -1.64 -10.26 -3.26
C ARG A 167 -1.12 -10.86 -1.96
N VAL A 168 -0.03 -11.62 -1.99
CA VAL A 168 0.61 -12.16 -0.76
C VAL A 168 1.05 -11.00 0.14
N TRP A 169 1.64 -9.96 -0.43
CA TRP A 169 2.12 -8.79 0.30
C TRP A 169 0.99 -7.85 0.72
N ASP A 170 0.01 -7.62 -0.14
CA ASP A 170 -1.11 -6.76 0.19
C ASP A 170 -1.96 -7.29 1.34
N GLU A 171 -2.27 -8.58 1.34
CA GLU A 171 -3.21 -9.14 2.30
C GLU A 171 -2.82 -10.52 2.86
N GLY A 172 -2.08 -11.33 2.09
CA GLY A 172 -1.85 -12.73 2.44
C GLY A 172 -1.15 -12.92 3.77
N ILE A 173 -0.06 -12.19 4.01
CA ILE A 173 0.70 -12.25 5.26
C ILE A 173 -0.09 -11.61 6.39
N ILE A 174 -0.70 -10.44 6.17
CA ILE A 174 -1.48 -9.71 7.17
C ILE A 174 -2.66 -10.55 7.67
N ASN A 175 -3.42 -11.13 6.74
CA ASN A 175 -4.60 -11.93 7.09
C ASN A 175 -4.23 -13.25 7.80
N ALA A 176 -3.06 -13.81 7.51
CA ALA A 176 -2.59 -15.03 8.16
C ALA A 176 -2.28 -14.83 9.67
N VAL A 177 -1.96 -13.61 10.09
CA VAL A 177 -1.75 -13.28 11.52
C VAL A 177 -3.07 -13.29 12.30
N GLY A 178 -4.20 -12.92 11.65
CA GLY A 178 -5.54 -12.98 12.22
C GLY A 178 -5.87 -11.88 13.23
N TYR A 179 -5.06 -10.83 13.37
CA TYR A 179 -5.37 -9.67 14.19
C TYR A 179 -6.36 -8.74 13.48
N SER A 180 -7.19 -8.05 14.24
CA SER A 180 -7.86 -6.84 13.75
C SER A 180 -6.82 -5.75 13.45
N TYR A 181 -7.18 -4.75 12.62
CA TYR A 181 -6.25 -3.66 12.33
C TYR A 181 -5.78 -2.91 13.59
N SER A 182 -6.64 -2.77 14.60
CA SER A 182 -6.32 -2.07 15.84
C SER A 182 -5.39 -2.88 16.74
N GLU A 183 -5.62 -4.18 16.87
CA GLU A 183 -4.72 -5.08 17.61
C GLU A 183 -3.34 -5.14 16.95
N TYR A 184 -3.31 -5.16 15.63
CA TYR A 184 -2.04 -5.19 14.91
C TYR A 184 -1.30 -3.85 15.05
N ALA A 185 -1.98 -2.71 14.97
CA ALA A 185 -1.37 -1.40 15.18
C ALA A 185 -0.79 -1.27 16.60
N GLU A 186 -1.51 -1.74 17.63
CA GLU A 186 -1.02 -1.76 19.02
C GLU A 186 0.20 -2.67 19.16
N TYR A 187 0.17 -3.86 18.56
CA TYR A 187 1.31 -4.77 18.55
C TYR A 187 2.54 -4.11 17.91
N LEU A 188 2.38 -3.42 16.76
CA LEU A 188 3.47 -2.73 16.06
C LEU A 188 4.05 -1.58 16.91
N GLU A 189 3.20 -0.76 17.57
CA GLU A 189 3.67 0.28 18.48
C GLU A 189 4.51 -0.31 19.62
N ASN A 190 4.07 -1.41 20.23
CA ASN A 190 4.82 -2.06 21.30
C ASN A 190 6.16 -2.62 20.81
N ARG A 191 6.17 -3.25 19.62
CA ARG A 191 7.35 -3.91 19.06
C ARG A 191 8.39 -2.94 18.51
N TYR A 192 7.95 -1.90 17.81
CA TYR A 192 8.83 -1.01 17.03
C TYR A 192 9.00 0.41 17.64
N SER A 193 8.42 0.69 18.80
CA SER A 193 8.50 2.01 19.47
C SER A 193 9.94 2.54 19.60
N ARG A 194 10.92 1.67 19.86
CA ARG A 194 12.35 2.04 19.96
C ARG A 194 12.94 2.47 18.62
N GLN A 195 12.39 2.01 17.49
CA GLN A 195 12.83 2.37 16.14
C GLN A 195 12.17 3.65 15.62
N LYS A 196 11.14 4.17 16.28
CA LYS A 196 10.40 5.37 15.89
C LYS A 196 11.31 6.57 15.63
N ARG A 197 12.30 6.79 16.52
CA ARG A 197 13.26 7.89 16.34
C ARG A 197 14.10 7.69 15.07
N TYR A 198 14.58 6.50 14.83
CA TYR A 198 15.33 6.15 13.62
C TYR A 198 14.49 6.39 12.37
N ILE A 199 13.27 5.85 12.29
CA ILE A 199 12.36 6.02 11.15
C ILE A 199 12.08 7.50 10.85
N ARG A 200 11.95 8.35 11.89
CA ARG A 200 11.74 9.78 11.72
C ARG A 200 12.92 10.53 11.12
N HIS A 201 14.13 9.99 11.21
CA HIS A 201 15.34 10.62 10.65
C HIS A 201 15.68 10.13 9.25
N LEU A 202 15.08 9.04 8.79
CA LEU A 202 15.27 8.56 7.42
C LEU A 202 14.71 9.59 6.43
N THR A 203 15.43 9.82 5.34
CA THR A 203 14.96 10.62 4.21
C THR A 203 13.98 9.82 3.34
N ASP A 204 13.30 10.48 2.41
CA ASP A 204 12.43 9.79 1.46
C ASP A 204 13.23 8.90 0.50
N GLU A 205 14.46 9.31 0.16
CA GLU A 205 15.40 8.54 -0.64
C GLU A 205 15.81 7.24 0.07
N GLU A 206 16.19 7.34 1.35
CA GLU A 206 16.56 6.16 2.16
C GLU A 206 15.38 5.18 2.31
N LEU A 207 14.17 5.69 2.50
CA LEU A 207 12.96 4.88 2.60
C LEU A 207 12.62 4.21 1.26
N LEU A 208 12.75 4.92 0.14
CA LEU A 208 12.57 4.34 -1.19
C LEU A 208 13.57 3.21 -1.45
N LEU A 209 14.86 3.44 -1.18
CA LEU A 209 15.90 2.42 -1.37
C LEU A 209 15.66 1.21 -0.46
N HIS A 210 15.27 1.44 0.79
CA HIS A 210 14.92 0.35 1.71
C HIS A 210 13.78 -0.52 1.15
N ASN A 211 12.71 0.13 0.63
CA ASN A 211 11.59 -0.59 0.04
C ASN A 211 11.99 -1.31 -1.26
N TYR A 212 12.76 -0.66 -2.13
CA TYR A 212 13.26 -1.24 -3.37
C TYR A 212 14.15 -2.47 -3.11
N HIS A 213 15.11 -2.40 -2.20
CA HIS A 213 15.96 -3.54 -1.86
C HIS A 213 15.18 -4.69 -1.24
N LEU A 214 14.17 -4.40 -0.42
CA LEU A 214 13.27 -5.44 0.08
C LEU A 214 12.48 -6.08 -1.07
N THR A 215 12.05 -5.30 -2.06
CA THR A 215 11.39 -5.82 -3.27
C THR A 215 12.30 -6.79 -4.01
N GLU A 216 13.57 -6.43 -4.27
CA GLU A 216 14.54 -7.31 -4.92
C GLU A 216 14.80 -8.60 -4.11
N GLU A 217 14.87 -8.51 -2.77
CA GLU A 217 14.99 -9.68 -1.88
C GLU A 217 13.77 -10.61 -2.02
N ILE A 218 12.57 -10.06 -2.08
CA ILE A 218 11.33 -10.82 -2.25
C ILE A 218 11.34 -11.60 -3.58
N TYR A 219 11.72 -10.94 -4.67
CA TYR A 219 11.81 -11.59 -5.98
C TYR A 219 12.90 -12.67 -6.00
N ALA A 220 14.06 -12.41 -5.43
CA ALA A 220 15.13 -13.40 -5.30
C ALA A 220 14.67 -14.61 -4.48
N TYR A 221 14.00 -14.39 -3.35
CA TYR A 221 13.48 -15.46 -2.51
C TYR A 221 12.41 -16.30 -3.22
N GLN A 222 11.56 -15.65 -4.05
CA GLN A 222 10.53 -16.34 -4.82
C GLN A 222 11.10 -17.46 -5.71
N THR A 223 12.34 -17.33 -6.19
CA THR A 223 12.99 -18.34 -7.05
C THR A 223 13.36 -19.63 -6.32
N ILE A 224 13.53 -19.56 -4.99
CA ILE A 224 13.94 -20.69 -4.13
C ILE A 224 12.85 -21.15 -3.17
N TRP A 225 11.73 -20.43 -3.12
CA TRP A 225 10.63 -20.76 -2.21
C TRP A 225 9.94 -22.06 -2.61
N ASN A 226 9.75 -22.95 -1.64
CA ASN A 226 9.18 -24.29 -1.84
C ASN A 226 7.64 -24.35 -1.74
N GLY A 227 6.95 -23.20 -1.71
CA GLY A 227 5.49 -23.12 -1.61
C GLY A 227 4.93 -23.22 -0.17
N ASN A 228 5.77 -23.30 0.86
CA ASN A 228 5.29 -23.32 2.24
C ASN A 228 5.02 -21.90 2.76
N ALA A 229 3.71 -21.55 2.89
CA ALA A 229 3.29 -20.23 3.33
C ALA A 229 3.76 -19.88 4.76
N PHE A 230 3.82 -20.83 5.69
CA PHE A 230 4.29 -20.58 7.06
C PHE A 230 5.79 -20.20 7.08
N VAL A 231 6.61 -20.87 6.25
CA VAL A 231 8.03 -20.53 6.12
C VAL A 231 8.20 -19.14 5.52
N TYR A 232 7.39 -18.78 4.53
CA TYR A 232 7.38 -17.46 3.92
C TYR A 232 7.02 -16.37 4.93
N ILE A 233 5.95 -16.58 5.70
CA ILE A 233 5.51 -15.65 6.76
C ILE A 233 6.62 -15.50 7.81
N TYR A 234 7.19 -16.61 8.30
CA TYR A 234 8.26 -16.54 9.29
C TYR A 234 9.44 -15.71 8.81
N HIS A 235 9.78 -15.82 7.53
CA HIS A 235 10.89 -15.07 6.93
C HIS A 235 10.57 -13.57 6.76
N PHE A 236 9.40 -13.24 6.22
CA PHE A 236 9.07 -11.87 5.80
C PHE A 236 8.18 -11.07 6.75
N ALA A 237 7.51 -11.68 7.73
CA ALA A 237 6.65 -10.92 8.63
C ALA A 237 7.39 -9.78 9.35
N PRO A 238 8.64 -9.94 9.83
CA PRO A 238 9.35 -8.80 10.44
C PRO A 238 9.58 -7.63 9.48
N ALA A 239 9.84 -7.89 8.20
CA ALA A 239 10.03 -6.84 7.19
C ALA A 239 8.70 -6.15 6.88
N LEU A 240 7.62 -6.92 6.67
CA LEU A 240 6.27 -6.39 6.45
C LEU A 240 5.80 -5.53 7.64
N GLU A 241 5.99 -6.01 8.86
CA GLU A 241 5.64 -5.29 10.09
C GLU A 241 6.38 -3.95 10.18
N TRP A 242 7.68 -3.95 9.86
CA TRP A 242 8.49 -2.74 9.84
C TRP A 242 7.96 -1.74 8.80
N GLN A 243 7.61 -2.19 7.60
CA GLN A 243 7.06 -1.36 6.54
C GLN A 243 5.71 -0.73 6.95
N LEU A 244 4.80 -1.49 7.53
CA LEU A 244 3.52 -0.98 8.03
C LEU A 244 3.72 0.07 9.12
N TYR A 245 4.63 -0.18 10.08
CA TYR A 245 4.93 0.76 11.16
C TYR A 245 5.59 2.03 10.63
N ALA A 246 6.60 1.90 9.76
CA ALA A 246 7.30 3.02 9.15
C ALA A 246 6.35 3.88 8.32
N ALA A 247 5.46 3.28 7.54
CA ALA A 247 4.41 3.99 6.80
C ALA A 247 3.52 4.83 7.73
N GLY A 248 3.06 4.26 8.86
CA GLY A 248 2.25 4.97 9.85
C GLY A 248 3.00 6.14 10.49
N ILE A 249 4.27 5.96 10.85
CA ILE A 249 5.11 7.04 11.40
C ILE A 249 5.31 8.15 10.36
N ARG A 250 5.62 7.82 9.09
CA ARG A 250 5.77 8.81 8.01
C ARG A 250 4.47 9.57 7.74
N LEU A 251 3.34 8.87 7.69
CA LEU A 251 2.03 9.51 7.55
C LEU A 251 1.78 10.48 8.71
N SER A 252 2.08 10.09 9.96
CA SER A 252 1.95 10.98 11.11
C SER A 252 2.83 12.23 11.01
N MET A 253 4.04 12.11 10.45
CA MET A 253 4.94 13.26 10.24
C MET A 253 4.37 14.23 9.22
N ILE A 254 3.92 13.75 8.06
CA ILE A 254 3.27 14.55 7.01
C ILE A 254 2.04 15.28 7.59
N LEU A 255 1.19 14.56 8.28
CA LEU A 255 -0.04 15.13 8.85
C LEU A 255 0.24 16.11 10.00
N ASN A 256 1.27 15.88 10.82
CA ASN A 256 1.69 16.81 11.86
C ASN A 256 2.32 18.09 11.28
N GLU A 257 3.02 18.01 10.15
CA GLU A 257 3.53 19.19 9.42
C GLU A 257 2.38 20.02 8.85
N LEU A 258 1.42 19.38 8.21
CA LEU A 258 0.31 20.06 7.52
C LEU A 258 -0.75 20.63 8.49
N TYR A 259 -0.97 19.97 9.60
CA TYR A 259 -2.10 20.27 10.51
C TYR A 259 -1.67 20.57 11.97
N GLY A 260 -0.40 20.50 12.31
CA GLY A 260 0.14 20.71 13.66
C GLY A 260 0.20 22.13 14.18
#